data_e528d54cd2634d17734c2580afbed11d
#
_entry.id   e528d54cd2634d17734c2580afbed11d
#
_cell.length_a   1.000
_cell.length_b   1.000
_cell.length_c   1.000
_cell.angle_alpha   90.00
_cell.angle_beta   90.00
_cell.angle_gamma   90.00
#
_symmetry.space_group_name_H-M   'P 1'
#
loop_
_entity.id
_entity.type
_entity.pdbx_description
1 polymer ?
#
loop_
_entity_poly.entity_id
_entity_poly.type
_entity_poly.pdbx_seq_one_letter_code
_entity_poly.pdbx_strand_id
1 'polypeptide(L)'
;LFVAAMMTALVLAACGADDSNTSSSSEGEDGEQASGGVLKVGMEAGYPPFNWTQQDDSNGAVKIDGSAEYAGGYDVEIAKKVAEGLGKELVIVKMAWDGLVPALQSGVVDAIIAGMSPTDKRKESIDFTENYYTSDFVIVVKKGGAFEDAKTLADFEGAKITSQLGTTNYNVIEQIPNVQLQTAMEDFSAMRVAVQSGVIDGYVAERPEAVSATAANENFAYVDIEQGLKTDPADTAVAIGVRKDYDLTEKMSEIIKTISEEERMKLMDEAIANQPSQQ
;
A
#
# COMPACT_ATOMS: atom_id res chain seq x y z
N LEU A 1 -36.48 57.10 -19.10
CA LEU A 1 -36.02 58.49 -19.45
C LEU A 1 -34.49 58.52 -19.45
N PHE A 2 -33.91 58.72 -20.62
CA PHE A 2 -32.59 59.30 -20.99
C PHE A 2 -31.32 58.65 -20.44
N VAL A 3 -30.48 58.01 -21.30
CA VAL A 3 -29.60 58.47 -22.39
C VAL A 3 -28.29 59.07 -21.89
N ALA A 4 -27.20 58.54 -22.26
CA ALA A 4 -26.05 58.87 -23.10
C ALA A 4 -24.79 58.18 -22.55
N ALA A 5 -24.09 57.31 -23.19
CA ALA A 5 -23.24 57.38 -24.39
C ALA A 5 -22.15 58.45 -24.28
N MET A 6 -20.87 58.05 -24.17
CA MET A 6 -19.78 58.73 -24.88
C MET A 6 -18.54 57.86 -25.02
N MET A 7 -18.20 57.60 -26.26
CA MET A 7 -16.93 57.12 -26.83
C MET A 7 -15.82 58.16 -26.69
N THR A 8 -14.57 57.72 -26.69
CA THR A 8 -13.40 58.26 -27.42
C THR A 8 -12.22 57.31 -27.17
N ALA A 9 -11.67 56.58 -28.05
CA ALA A 9 -10.93 56.75 -29.29
C ALA A 9 -9.47 57.20 -29.11
N LEU A 10 -8.58 56.25 -29.53
CA LEU A 10 -7.29 56.33 -30.24
C LEU A 10 -6.19 57.26 -29.68
N VAL A 11 -4.95 56.73 -29.61
CA VAL A 11 -3.83 57.09 -30.51
C VAL A 11 -2.77 56.01 -30.55
N LEU A 12 -2.41 55.59 -31.77
CA LEU A 12 -1.18 54.88 -32.16
C LEU A 12 0.00 55.86 -32.16
N ALA A 13 1.18 55.36 -31.81
CA ALA A 13 2.43 55.88 -32.43
C ALA A 13 3.46 54.75 -32.45
N ALA A 14 4.02 54.64 -33.63
CA ALA A 14 4.93 53.62 -34.15
C ALA A 14 6.38 54.08 -34.14
N CYS A 15 7.27 53.09 -34.32
CA CYS A 15 8.58 53.10 -34.95
C CYS A 15 9.80 53.66 -34.22
N GLY A 16 10.84 52.81 -34.22
CA GLY A 16 12.24 53.16 -34.15
C GLY A 16 13.10 51.90 -34.02
N ALA A 17 13.61 51.43 -35.18
CA ALA A 17 14.69 50.45 -35.29
C ALA A 17 16.04 51.09 -34.95
N ASP A 18 16.95 50.39 -34.27
CA ASP A 18 18.29 50.12 -34.86
C ASP A 18 19.17 49.21 -33.99
N ASP A 19 19.93 48.40 -34.67
CA ASP A 19 20.98 47.47 -34.37
C ASP A 19 21.87 47.73 -33.18
N SER A 20 22.22 46.66 -32.44
CA SER A 20 23.61 46.23 -32.28
C SER A 20 23.74 44.88 -31.54
N ASN A 21 24.21 43.94 -32.25
CA ASN A 21 24.82 42.64 -31.93
C ASN A 21 25.72 42.68 -30.70
N THR A 22 25.46 41.81 -29.72
CA THR A 22 26.56 41.16 -28.94
C THR A 22 26.08 39.80 -28.44
N SER A 23 26.71 38.76 -29.00
CA SER A 23 26.62 37.37 -28.55
C SER A 23 27.13 37.25 -27.15
N SER A 24 26.34 36.65 -26.29
CA SER A 24 26.78 36.04 -25.04
C SER A 24 25.97 34.76 -24.87
N SER A 25 26.60 33.67 -25.26
CA SER A 25 26.17 32.32 -24.96
C SER A 25 26.22 32.11 -23.44
N SER A 26 25.06 32.04 -22.83
CA SER A 26 24.89 31.35 -21.55
C SER A 26 24.18 30.03 -21.85
N GLU A 27 24.92 28.97 -21.78
CA GLU A 27 24.38 27.62 -21.63
C GLU A 27 23.48 27.64 -20.38
N GLY A 28 22.20 27.75 -20.59
CA GLY A 28 21.20 27.41 -19.59
C GLY A 28 21.09 25.89 -19.56
N GLU A 29 21.55 25.29 -18.48
CA GLU A 29 21.15 23.95 -18.12
C GLU A 29 19.62 23.93 -18.10
N ASP A 30 19.02 23.27 -19.10
CA ASP A 30 17.63 22.83 -19.05
C ASP A 30 17.53 21.80 -17.94
N GLY A 31 17.36 22.28 -16.72
CA GLY A 31 16.75 21.49 -15.68
C GLY A 31 15.35 21.15 -16.15
N GLU A 32 15.16 19.93 -16.59
CA GLU A 32 13.85 19.34 -16.88
C GLU A 32 13.00 19.49 -15.62
N GLN A 33 12.26 20.59 -15.56
CA GLN A 33 11.33 20.88 -14.48
C GLN A 33 10.21 19.85 -14.62
N ALA A 34 10.30 18.77 -13.81
CA ALA A 34 9.30 17.73 -13.75
C ALA A 34 7.91 18.37 -13.73
N SER A 35 7.10 18.01 -14.71
CA SER A 35 5.70 18.45 -14.79
C SER A 35 4.94 17.83 -13.62
N GLY A 36 4.92 18.52 -12.48
CA GLY A 36 4.36 18.07 -11.22
C GLY A 36 2.87 17.75 -11.33
N GLY A 37 2.59 16.49 -11.56
CA GLY A 37 1.27 15.91 -11.38
C GLY A 37 1.19 15.24 -10.03
N VAL A 38 0.01 14.79 -9.64
CA VAL A 38 -0.25 14.03 -8.42
C VAL A 38 -0.27 12.55 -8.73
N LEU A 39 0.24 11.71 -7.81
CA LEU A 39 0.03 10.27 -7.77
C LEU A 39 -0.86 9.96 -6.56
N LYS A 40 -2.11 9.61 -6.83
CA LYS A 40 -3.06 9.19 -5.79
C LYS A 40 -2.92 7.69 -5.54
N VAL A 41 -2.50 7.33 -4.33
CA VAL A 41 -2.29 5.95 -3.91
C VAL A 41 -3.36 5.54 -2.92
N GLY A 42 -4.13 4.49 -3.26
CA GLY A 42 -5.10 3.86 -2.38
C GLY A 42 -4.45 2.83 -1.46
N MET A 43 -4.80 2.87 -0.18
CA MET A 43 -4.45 1.86 0.82
C MET A 43 -5.47 1.81 1.94
N GLU A 44 -5.45 0.72 2.72
CA GLU A 44 -6.33 0.55 3.87
C GLU A 44 -5.88 1.39 5.07
N ALA A 45 -4.56 1.59 5.20
CA ALA A 45 -3.89 2.21 6.34
C ALA A 45 -4.31 1.59 7.69
N GLY A 46 -4.44 0.27 7.69
CA GLY A 46 -4.83 -0.57 8.83
C GLY A 46 -4.15 -1.94 8.85
N TYR A 47 -3.09 -2.13 8.07
CA TYR A 47 -2.37 -3.38 7.88
C TYR A 47 -0.86 -3.25 8.19
N PRO A 48 -0.46 -3.02 9.47
CA PRO A 48 0.95 -2.96 9.82
C PRO A 48 1.64 -4.33 9.62
N PRO A 49 2.93 -4.35 9.19
CA PRO A 49 3.83 -3.24 9.01
C PRO A 49 3.76 -2.63 7.60
N PHE A 50 2.89 -3.13 6.71
CA PHE A 50 2.76 -2.61 5.35
C PHE A 50 2.24 -1.18 5.35
N ASN A 51 1.12 -0.92 6.01
CA ASN A 51 0.54 0.41 6.13
C ASN A 51 -0.30 0.54 7.40
N TRP A 52 -0.25 1.72 8.03
CA TRP A 52 -1.05 2.03 9.24
C TRP A 52 -1.41 3.50 9.29
N THR A 53 -2.34 3.84 10.19
CA THR A 53 -2.72 5.22 10.50
C THR A 53 -2.04 5.67 11.79
N GLN A 54 -1.50 6.91 11.80
CA GLN A 54 -0.93 7.58 12.97
C GLN A 54 -1.34 9.05 13.04
N GLN A 55 -1.07 9.71 14.19
CA GLN A 55 -1.60 11.04 14.47
C GLN A 55 -0.72 12.20 13.95
N ASP A 56 0.54 11.94 13.63
CA ASP A 56 1.51 12.92 13.20
C ASP A 56 2.39 12.42 12.04
N ASP A 57 3.28 13.27 11.56
CA ASP A 57 4.19 13.00 10.45
C ASP A 57 5.51 12.34 10.88
N SER A 58 5.60 11.84 12.12
CA SER A 58 6.80 11.13 12.58
C SER A 58 7.12 9.92 11.68
N ASN A 59 8.41 9.55 11.67
CA ASN A 59 8.92 8.46 10.83
C ASN A 59 8.59 8.59 9.33
N GLY A 60 8.40 9.82 8.87
CA GLY A 60 8.15 10.11 7.47
C GLY A 60 6.74 9.75 6.98
N ALA A 61 5.77 9.63 7.88
CA ALA A 61 4.37 9.39 7.52
C ALA A 61 3.81 10.51 6.64
N VAL A 62 2.93 10.13 5.72
CA VAL A 62 2.32 11.03 4.74
C VAL A 62 0.89 11.33 5.14
N LYS A 63 0.48 12.59 5.06
CA LYS A 63 -0.87 13.00 5.39
C LYS A 63 -1.90 12.29 4.51
N ILE A 64 -2.94 11.75 5.15
CA ILE A 64 -4.05 11.12 4.44
C ILE A 64 -4.98 12.20 3.89
N ASP A 65 -5.34 12.09 2.62
CA ASP A 65 -6.24 13.05 1.95
C ASP A 65 -7.58 13.17 2.67
N GLY A 66 -8.00 14.40 2.92
CA GLY A 66 -9.26 14.69 3.62
C GLY A 66 -9.27 14.33 5.11
N SER A 67 -8.14 13.95 5.71
CA SER A 67 -8.01 13.57 7.13
C SER A 67 -7.03 14.46 7.89
N ALA A 68 -7.12 14.45 9.23
CA ALA A 68 -6.10 15.00 10.12
C ALA A 68 -4.96 14.00 10.37
N GLU A 69 -5.16 12.73 10.05
CA GLU A 69 -4.25 11.61 10.30
C GLU A 69 -3.23 11.42 9.17
N TYR A 70 -2.24 10.59 9.44
CA TYR A 70 -1.13 10.27 8.54
C TYR A 70 -1.05 8.76 8.33
N ALA A 71 -0.57 8.37 7.17
CA ALA A 71 -0.26 6.99 6.84
C ALA A 71 1.26 6.75 6.94
N GLY A 72 1.64 5.70 7.63
CA GLY A 72 3.02 5.21 7.72
C GLY A 72 3.10 3.74 7.31
N GLY A 73 4.33 3.22 7.19
CA GLY A 73 4.59 1.82 6.88
C GLY A 73 5.35 1.57 5.60
N TYR A 74 5.65 0.31 5.36
CA TYR A 74 6.45 -0.14 4.23
C TYR A 74 5.87 0.30 2.88
N ASP A 75 4.56 0.16 2.68
CA ASP A 75 3.86 0.58 1.46
C ASP A 75 3.96 2.08 1.22
N VAL A 76 3.96 2.88 2.29
CA VAL A 76 4.12 4.34 2.20
C VAL A 76 5.53 4.71 1.74
N GLU A 77 6.56 4.00 2.21
CA GLU A 77 7.94 4.20 1.75
C GLU A 77 8.11 3.80 0.28
N ILE A 78 7.49 2.71 -0.16
CA ILE A 78 7.45 2.33 -1.57
C ILE A 78 6.70 3.39 -2.40
N ALA A 79 5.56 3.88 -1.92
CA ALA A 79 4.78 4.92 -2.59
C ALA A 79 5.58 6.23 -2.78
N LYS A 80 6.36 6.65 -1.77
CA LYS A 80 7.26 7.81 -1.86
C LYS A 80 8.29 7.64 -2.97
N LYS A 81 8.99 6.49 -2.99
CA LYS A 81 10.00 6.19 -4.01
C LYS A 81 9.41 6.19 -5.41
N VAL A 82 8.21 5.63 -5.57
CA VAL A 82 7.51 5.61 -6.86
C VAL A 82 7.09 7.02 -7.27
N ALA A 83 6.50 7.81 -6.36
CA ALA A 83 6.10 9.17 -6.66
C ALA A 83 7.30 10.06 -7.03
N GLU A 84 8.40 9.97 -6.27
CA GLU A 84 9.67 10.67 -6.54
C GLU A 84 10.24 10.28 -7.91
N GLY A 85 10.33 8.98 -8.21
CA GLY A 85 10.84 8.49 -9.50
C GLY A 85 9.95 8.87 -10.69
N LEU A 86 8.67 9.15 -10.47
CA LEU A 86 7.75 9.68 -11.46
C LEU A 86 7.75 11.21 -11.53
N GLY A 87 8.41 11.92 -10.62
CA GLY A 87 8.35 13.38 -10.48
C GLY A 87 6.96 13.88 -10.11
N LYS A 88 6.22 13.14 -9.28
CA LYS A 88 4.85 13.45 -8.86
C LYS A 88 4.75 13.70 -7.36
N GLU A 89 3.77 14.50 -6.97
CA GLU A 89 3.38 14.64 -5.56
C GLU A 89 2.60 13.41 -5.12
N LEU A 90 2.95 12.82 -3.96
CA LEU A 90 2.23 11.69 -3.39
C LEU A 90 1.01 12.15 -2.60
N VAL A 91 -0.14 11.57 -2.89
CA VAL A 91 -1.37 11.73 -2.12
C VAL A 91 -1.89 10.34 -1.70
N ILE A 92 -2.01 10.12 -0.39
CA ILE A 92 -2.55 8.88 0.16
C ILE A 92 -4.06 8.99 0.34
N VAL A 93 -4.80 8.05 -0.22
CA VAL A 93 -6.25 7.94 -0.09
C VAL A 93 -6.58 6.68 0.71
N LYS A 94 -7.07 6.87 1.95
CA LYS A 94 -7.46 5.77 2.83
C LYS A 94 -8.86 5.28 2.48
N MET A 95 -9.03 3.97 2.36
CA MET A 95 -10.33 3.32 2.15
C MET A 95 -10.31 1.86 2.59
N ALA A 96 -11.48 1.25 2.78
CA ALA A 96 -11.58 -0.17 3.08
C ALA A 96 -11.00 -1.03 1.94
N TRP A 97 -10.50 -2.22 2.28
CA TRP A 97 -9.84 -3.14 1.36
C TRP A 97 -10.66 -3.45 0.09
N ASP A 98 -11.94 -3.77 0.27
CA ASP A 98 -12.86 -4.10 -0.83
C ASP A 98 -13.19 -2.91 -1.75
N GLY A 99 -12.93 -1.69 -1.29
CA GLY A 99 -13.09 -0.46 -2.07
C GLY A 99 -11.90 -0.15 -3.00
N LEU A 100 -10.72 -0.75 -2.79
CA LEU A 100 -9.48 -0.39 -3.50
C LEU A 100 -9.58 -0.63 -5.01
N VAL A 101 -9.97 -1.82 -5.44
CA VAL A 101 -10.07 -2.16 -6.87
C VAL A 101 -11.14 -1.33 -7.57
N PRO A 102 -12.37 -1.17 -7.04
CA PRO A 102 -13.35 -0.25 -7.61
C PRO A 102 -12.86 1.21 -7.72
N ALA A 103 -12.17 1.73 -6.69
CA ALA A 103 -11.60 3.07 -6.70
C ALA A 103 -10.52 3.25 -7.78
N LEU A 104 -9.68 2.24 -7.96
CA LEU A 104 -8.67 2.22 -9.02
C LEU A 104 -9.33 2.23 -10.41
N GLN A 105 -10.30 1.37 -10.64
CA GLN A 105 -11.00 1.25 -11.92
C GLN A 105 -11.76 2.53 -12.30
N SER A 106 -12.36 3.20 -11.31
CA SER A 106 -13.09 4.47 -11.52
C SER A 106 -12.18 5.71 -11.60
N GLY A 107 -10.87 5.56 -11.34
CA GLY A 107 -9.91 6.65 -11.39
C GLY A 107 -9.91 7.57 -10.16
N VAL A 108 -10.51 7.14 -9.04
CA VAL A 108 -10.42 7.82 -7.74
C VAL A 108 -8.99 7.77 -7.23
N VAL A 109 -8.29 6.66 -7.46
CA VAL A 109 -6.85 6.51 -7.23
C VAL A 109 -6.15 6.08 -8.51
N ASP A 110 -4.85 6.35 -8.61
CA ASP A 110 -4.00 6.00 -9.75
C ASP A 110 -3.31 4.65 -9.57
N ALA A 111 -3.03 4.30 -8.33
CA ALA A 111 -2.36 3.06 -7.95
C ALA A 111 -2.90 2.54 -6.62
N ILE A 112 -2.78 1.22 -6.40
CA ILE A 112 -2.99 0.56 -5.11
C ILE A 112 -1.62 0.08 -4.63
N ILE A 113 -1.18 0.58 -3.45
CA ILE A 113 0.04 0.11 -2.77
C ILE A 113 -0.40 -0.23 -1.34
N ALA A 114 -0.77 -1.49 -1.14
CA ALA A 114 -1.54 -1.91 0.03
C ALA A 114 -1.31 -3.39 0.41
N GLY A 115 -0.08 -3.90 0.28
CA GLY A 115 0.18 -5.31 0.52
C GLY A 115 -0.56 -6.24 -0.47
N MET A 116 -0.93 -5.76 -1.66
CA MET A 116 -1.81 -6.49 -2.57
C MET A 116 -1.06 -7.50 -3.44
N SER A 117 -1.48 -8.77 -3.37
CA SER A 117 -0.94 -9.85 -4.20
C SER A 117 -1.46 -9.79 -5.64
N PRO A 118 -0.57 -9.96 -6.66
CA PRO A 118 -0.93 -9.93 -8.07
C PRO A 118 -1.51 -11.27 -8.56
N THR A 119 -2.59 -11.73 -7.92
CA THR A 119 -3.24 -13.00 -8.28
C THR A 119 -3.82 -12.98 -9.68
N ASP A 120 -3.95 -14.15 -10.32
CA ASP A 120 -4.53 -14.25 -11.66
C ASP A 120 -5.95 -13.70 -11.70
N LYS A 121 -6.74 -13.96 -10.66
CA LYS A 121 -8.09 -13.39 -10.55
C LYS A 121 -8.10 -11.85 -10.53
N ARG A 122 -7.16 -11.22 -9.83
CA ARG A 122 -7.05 -9.75 -9.82
C ARG A 122 -6.55 -9.22 -11.16
N LYS A 123 -5.65 -9.95 -11.83
CA LYS A 123 -5.16 -9.62 -13.16
C LYS A 123 -6.23 -9.64 -14.25
N GLU A 124 -7.37 -10.27 -14.04
CA GLU A 124 -8.51 -10.16 -14.96
C GLU A 124 -9.05 -8.74 -15.06
N SER A 125 -8.96 -7.96 -13.96
CA SER A 125 -9.61 -6.65 -13.83
C SER A 125 -8.66 -5.46 -13.71
N ILE A 126 -7.42 -5.67 -13.27
CA ILE A 126 -6.37 -4.65 -13.11
C ILE A 126 -5.02 -5.21 -13.57
N ASP A 127 -4.05 -4.32 -13.80
CA ASP A 127 -2.66 -4.71 -14.06
C ASP A 127 -1.79 -4.50 -12.83
N PHE A 128 -0.60 -5.08 -12.85
CA PHE A 128 0.36 -5.01 -11.76
C PHE A 128 1.76 -4.68 -12.26
N THR A 129 2.53 -4.01 -11.42
CA THR A 129 3.96 -3.82 -11.62
C THR A 129 4.75 -5.08 -11.32
N GLU A 130 6.07 -5.00 -11.42
CA GLU A 130 6.98 -5.93 -10.75
C GLU A 130 6.72 -5.96 -9.24
N ASN A 131 7.04 -7.11 -8.61
CA ASN A 131 6.83 -7.29 -7.18
C ASN A 131 7.79 -6.40 -6.37
N TYR A 132 7.28 -5.75 -5.33
CA TYR A 132 8.11 -4.99 -4.39
C TYR A 132 8.36 -5.73 -3.07
N TYR A 133 7.64 -6.83 -2.81
CA TYR A 133 7.86 -7.73 -1.68
C TYR A 133 7.46 -9.16 -2.02
N THR A 134 7.98 -10.13 -1.27
CA THR A 134 7.53 -11.54 -1.30
C THR A 134 7.62 -12.08 0.10
N SER A 135 6.62 -12.83 0.53
CA SER A 135 6.51 -13.40 1.87
C SER A 135 6.02 -14.84 1.81
N ASP A 136 5.57 -15.34 2.93
CA ASP A 136 4.86 -16.61 3.11
C ASP A 136 3.73 -16.42 4.13
N PHE A 137 2.82 -17.40 4.21
CA PHE A 137 1.73 -17.36 5.16
C PHE A 137 2.07 -18.14 6.42
N VAL A 138 1.69 -17.55 7.55
CA VAL A 138 1.78 -18.13 8.89
C VAL A 138 0.42 -17.99 9.59
N ILE A 139 0.27 -18.65 10.75
CA ILE A 139 -0.96 -18.54 11.55
C ILE A 139 -0.65 -17.80 12.83
N VAL A 140 -1.29 -16.64 13.03
CA VAL A 140 -1.21 -15.89 14.29
C VAL A 140 -2.21 -16.47 15.28
N VAL A 141 -1.73 -16.75 16.48
CA VAL A 141 -2.48 -17.38 17.56
C VAL A 141 -2.29 -16.64 18.89
N LYS A 142 -3.10 -16.97 19.88
CA LYS A 142 -2.89 -16.48 21.24
C LYS A 142 -1.70 -17.18 21.88
N LYS A 143 -0.77 -16.43 22.46
CA LYS A 143 0.34 -16.95 23.26
C LYS A 143 -0.18 -17.65 24.51
N GLY A 144 0.37 -18.81 24.83
CA GLY A 144 -0.14 -19.68 25.89
C GLY A 144 -1.46 -20.37 25.55
N GLY A 145 -1.94 -20.24 24.31
CA GLY A 145 -3.17 -20.88 23.82
C GLY A 145 -2.93 -22.33 23.35
N ALA A 146 -4.03 -22.98 22.95
CA ALA A 146 -4.02 -24.41 22.58
C ALA A 146 -3.18 -24.72 21.33
N PHE A 147 -2.92 -23.72 20.47
CA PHE A 147 -2.29 -23.90 19.16
C PHE A 147 -0.89 -23.27 19.05
N GLU A 148 -0.33 -22.70 20.14
CA GLU A 148 0.99 -22.05 20.10
C GLU A 148 2.12 -23.02 19.70
N ASP A 149 2.03 -24.26 20.17
CA ASP A 149 3.05 -25.29 19.90
C ASP A 149 2.74 -26.13 18.63
N ALA A 150 1.72 -25.78 17.86
CA ALA A 150 1.37 -26.43 16.60
C ALA A 150 2.53 -26.32 15.60
N LYS A 151 2.71 -27.34 14.76
CA LYS A 151 3.80 -27.39 13.76
C LYS A 151 3.30 -27.76 12.37
N THR A 152 2.18 -28.45 12.31
CA THR A 152 1.59 -28.92 11.05
C THR A 152 0.17 -28.41 10.91
N LEU A 153 -0.36 -28.44 9.69
CA LEU A 153 -1.77 -28.09 9.46
C LEU A 153 -2.73 -29.02 10.23
N ALA A 154 -2.34 -30.28 10.45
CA ALA A 154 -3.15 -31.24 11.20
C ALA A 154 -3.30 -30.85 12.68
N ASP A 155 -2.34 -30.16 13.26
CA ASP A 155 -2.40 -29.72 14.66
C ASP A 155 -3.47 -28.64 14.87
N PHE A 156 -3.95 -28.01 13.79
CA PHE A 156 -5.06 -27.06 13.81
C PHE A 156 -6.44 -27.69 13.54
N GLU A 157 -6.54 -29.03 13.58
CA GLU A 157 -7.83 -29.70 13.42
C GLU A 157 -8.85 -29.18 14.45
N GLY A 158 -10.01 -28.74 13.95
CA GLY A 158 -11.07 -28.18 14.79
C GLY A 158 -10.86 -26.75 15.28
N ALA A 159 -9.72 -26.12 14.93
CA ALA A 159 -9.45 -24.72 15.26
C ALA A 159 -10.40 -23.75 14.53
N LYS A 160 -10.79 -22.70 15.21
CA LYS A 160 -11.57 -21.59 14.66
C LYS A 160 -10.63 -20.60 13.99
N ILE A 161 -10.47 -20.71 12.69
CA ILE A 161 -9.54 -19.88 11.92
C ILE A 161 -10.29 -18.98 10.95
N THR A 162 -9.81 -17.75 10.79
CA THR A 162 -10.29 -16.78 9.80
C THR A 162 -9.13 -16.06 9.10
N SER A 163 -9.46 -15.16 8.21
CA SER A 163 -8.59 -14.11 7.69
C SER A 163 -9.41 -12.98 7.09
N GLN A 164 -8.76 -12.04 6.41
CA GLN A 164 -9.42 -10.87 5.83
C GLN A 164 -10.25 -11.25 4.60
N LEU A 165 -11.40 -10.61 4.48
CA LEU A 165 -12.33 -10.80 3.37
C LEU A 165 -11.67 -10.46 2.02
N GLY A 166 -11.87 -11.34 1.02
CA GLY A 166 -11.40 -11.10 -0.34
C GLY A 166 -9.89 -11.25 -0.54
N THR A 167 -9.21 -11.95 0.38
CA THR A 167 -7.77 -12.19 0.33
C THR A 167 -7.42 -13.65 0.02
N THR A 168 -6.19 -13.88 -0.43
CA THR A 168 -5.60 -15.21 -0.58
C THR A 168 -5.42 -15.90 0.75
N ASN A 169 -5.11 -15.13 1.80
CA ASN A 169 -4.97 -15.59 3.19
C ASN A 169 -6.21 -16.34 3.68
N TYR A 170 -7.41 -15.87 3.31
CA TYR A 170 -8.66 -16.55 3.67
C TYR A 170 -8.86 -17.85 2.88
N ASN A 171 -8.51 -17.86 1.60
CA ASN A 171 -8.72 -19.00 0.72
C ASN A 171 -7.86 -20.22 1.11
N VAL A 172 -6.64 -20.00 1.63
CA VAL A 172 -5.73 -21.09 2.00
C VAL A 172 -6.12 -21.82 3.29
N ILE A 173 -7.03 -21.27 4.09
CA ILE A 173 -7.48 -21.86 5.37
C ILE A 173 -8.10 -23.25 5.16
N GLU A 174 -8.78 -23.47 4.03
CA GLU A 174 -9.41 -24.77 3.71
C GLU A 174 -8.40 -25.93 3.60
N GLN A 175 -7.10 -25.65 3.54
CA GLN A 175 -6.04 -26.67 3.59
C GLN A 175 -5.88 -27.30 4.98
N ILE A 176 -6.39 -26.66 6.03
CA ILE A 176 -6.36 -27.17 7.40
C ILE A 176 -7.42 -28.25 7.55
N PRO A 177 -7.06 -29.50 7.91
CA PRO A 177 -8.02 -30.59 8.05
C PRO A 177 -9.08 -30.28 9.11
N ASN A 178 -10.37 -30.47 8.76
CA ASN A 178 -11.50 -30.26 9.69
C ASN A 178 -11.51 -28.90 10.42
N VAL A 179 -10.93 -27.86 9.82
CA VAL A 179 -10.95 -26.50 10.38
C VAL A 179 -12.37 -25.99 10.60
N GLN A 180 -12.60 -25.27 11.66
CA GLN A 180 -13.81 -24.50 11.84
C GLN A 180 -13.62 -23.12 11.19
N LEU A 181 -13.74 -23.07 9.85
CA LEU A 181 -13.62 -21.83 9.10
C LEU A 181 -14.63 -20.81 9.62
N GLN A 182 -14.13 -19.68 10.11
CA GLN A 182 -14.96 -18.57 10.60
C GLN A 182 -15.24 -17.57 9.47
N THR A 183 -16.28 -16.77 9.64
CA THR A 183 -16.60 -15.69 8.71
C THR A 183 -15.39 -14.77 8.54
N ALA A 184 -15.05 -14.44 7.30
CA ALA A 184 -13.97 -13.49 7.00
C ALA A 184 -14.25 -12.13 7.67
N MET A 185 -13.20 -11.49 8.16
CA MET A 185 -13.28 -10.18 8.83
C MET A 185 -12.83 -9.06 7.90
N GLU A 186 -13.20 -7.83 8.24
CA GLU A 186 -12.90 -6.67 7.41
C GLU A 186 -11.43 -6.28 7.47
N ASP A 187 -10.81 -6.35 8.66
CA ASP A 187 -9.44 -5.88 8.89
C ASP A 187 -8.69 -6.73 9.93
N PHE A 188 -7.36 -6.54 9.98
CA PHE A 188 -6.47 -7.26 10.90
C PHE A 188 -6.63 -6.84 12.35
N SER A 189 -7.03 -5.61 12.63
CA SER A 189 -7.28 -5.14 14.00
C SER A 189 -8.44 -5.90 14.64
N ALA A 190 -9.52 -6.12 13.88
CA ALA A 190 -10.65 -6.94 14.32
C ALA A 190 -10.24 -8.38 14.61
N MET A 191 -9.39 -8.98 13.76
CA MET A 191 -8.89 -10.35 13.97
C MET A 191 -8.01 -10.46 15.22
N ARG A 192 -7.13 -9.49 15.46
CA ARG A 192 -6.29 -9.46 16.68
C ARG A 192 -7.15 -9.39 17.94
N VAL A 193 -8.19 -8.55 17.96
CA VAL A 193 -9.16 -8.49 19.06
C VAL A 193 -9.89 -9.83 19.23
N ALA A 194 -10.30 -10.47 18.14
CA ALA A 194 -11.00 -11.75 18.18
C ALA A 194 -10.13 -12.90 18.73
N VAL A 195 -8.83 -12.96 18.36
CA VAL A 195 -7.86 -13.92 18.96
C VAL A 195 -7.66 -13.63 20.43
N GLN A 196 -7.46 -12.38 20.81
CA GLN A 196 -7.20 -12.00 22.20
C GLN A 196 -8.37 -12.35 23.10
N SER A 197 -9.61 -12.14 22.62
CA SER A 197 -10.86 -12.47 23.35
C SER A 197 -11.23 -13.95 23.28
N GLY A 198 -10.56 -14.77 22.46
CA GLY A 198 -10.86 -16.21 22.30
C GLY A 198 -12.10 -16.48 21.46
N VAL A 199 -12.59 -15.51 20.68
CA VAL A 199 -13.68 -15.72 19.71
C VAL A 199 -13.22 -16.59 18.56
N ILE A 200 -11.97 -16.40 18.12
CA ILE A 200 -11.25 -17.25 17.18
C ILE A 200 -9.96 -17.76 17.82
N ASP A 201 -9.43 -18.87 17.31
CA ASP A 201 -8.20 -19.47 17.79
C ASP A 201 -6.97 -18.91 17.06
N GLY A 202 -7.14 -18.41 15.83
CA GLY A 202 -6.11 -17.79 15.05
C GLY A 202 -6.59 -17.21 13.73
N TYR A 203 -5.66 -16.54 13.03
CA TYR A 203 -5.88 -16.05 11.67
C TYR A 203 -4.65 -16.24 10.80
N VAL A 204 -4.86 -16.44 9.50
CA VAL A 204 -3.77 -16.53 8.53
C VAL A 204 -3.36 -15.13 8.11
N ALA A 205 -2.05 -14.88 8.09
CA ALA A 205 -1.45 -13.63 7.68
C ALA A 205 -0.12 -13.86 6.96
N GLU A 206 0.37 -12.86 6.26
CA GLU A 206 1.75 -12.81 5.80
C GLU A 206 2.70 -12.68 7.00
N ARG A 207 3.89 -13.28 6.88
CA ARG A 207 4.90 -13.26 7.95
C ARG A 207 5.21 -11.86 8.51
N PRO A 208 5.37 -10.78 7.70
CA PRO A 208 5.64 -9.46 8.26
C PRO A 208 4.53 -8.97 9.19
N GLU A 209 3.25 -9.25 8.87
CA GLU A 209 2.13 -8.92 9.74
C GLU A 209 2.21 -9.69 11.07
N ALA A 210 2.48 -10.98 11.01
CA ALA A 210 2.61 -11.82 12.20
C ALA A 210 3.76 -11.36 13.11
N VAL A 211 4.92 -11.01 12.52
CA VAL A 211 6.05 -10.42 13.25
C VAL A 211 5.64 -9.09 13.88
N SER A 212 4.95 -8.25 13.13
CA SER A 212 4.41 -6.98 13.61
C SER A 212 3.42 -7.16 14.77
N ALA A 213 2.48 -8.09 14.65
CA ALA A 213 1.49 -8.38 15.69
C ALA A 213 2.17 -8.83 17.00
N THR A 214 3.15 -9.74 16.91
CA THR A 214 3.87 -10.25 18.09
C THR A 214 4.81 -9.21 18.70
N ALA A 215 5.40 -8.34 17.91
CA ALA A 215 6.22 -7.22 18.39
C ALA A 215 5.37 -6.15 19.12
N ALA A 216 4.16 -5.89 18.63
CA ALA A 216 3.26 -4.89 19.20
C ALA A 216 2.52 -5.38 20.46
N ASN A 217 2.34 -6.70 20.62
CA ASN A 217 1.58 -7.28 21.74
C ASN A 217 2.11 -8.67 22.10
N GLU A 218 2.67 -8.80 23.30
CA GLU A 218 3.24 -10.03 23.83
C GLU A 218 2.24 -11.20 24.05
N ASN A 219 0.94 -10.94 23.93
CA ASN A 219 -0.09 -11.96 24.03
C ASN A 219 -0.32 -12.74 22.73
N PHE A 220 0.36 -12.38 21.66
CA PHE A 220 0.34 -13.10 20.39
C PHE A 220 1.60 -13.96 20.21
N ALA A 221 1.44 -15.03 19.50
CA ALA A 221 2.48 -15.84 18.88
C ALA A 221 2.09 -16.11 17.43
N TYR A 222 3.03 -16.51 16.59
CA TYR A 222 2.71 -17.05 15.29
C TYR A 222 3.35 -18.41 15.11
N VAL A 223 2.73 -19.24 14.31
CA VAL A 223 3.13 -20.62 14.07
C VAL A 223 3.64 -20.75 12.65
N ASP A 224 4.90 -21.20 12.54
CA ASP A 224 5.50 -21.64 11.30
C ASP A 224 5.05 -23.07 11.00
N ILE A 225 4.33 -23.25 9.91
CA ILE A 225 3.87 -24.57 9.47
C ILE A 225 5.01 -25.29 8.73
N GLU A 226 5.42 -26.46 9.17
CA GLU A 226 6.60 -27.20 8.68
C GLU A 226 6.60 -27.44 7.15
N GLN A 227 5.49 -27.57 6.49
CA GLN A 227 5.40 -27.69 5.04
C GLN A 227 4.78 -26.46 4.38
N GLY A 228 4.48 -25.43 5.20
CA GLY A 228 3.79 -24.23 4.77
C GLY A 228 2.36 -24.48 4.30
N LEU A 229 1.65 -23.40 4.05
CA LEU A 229 0.41 -23.40 3.28
C LEU A 229 0.78 -23.40 1.80
N LYS A 230 0.17 -24.29 1.01
CA LYS A 230 0.40 -24.35 -0.44
C LYS A 230 -0.20 -23.13 -1.11
N THR A 231 0.62 -22.40 -1.84
CA THR A 231 0.26 -21.15 -2.52
C THR A 231 0.90 -21.13 -3.89
N ASP A 232 0.29 -20.40 -4.80
CA ASP A 232 0.98 -19.99 -6.01
C ASP A 232 1.97 -18.83 -5.66
N PRO A 233 3.09 -18.68 -6.35
CA PRO A 233 4.03 -17.58 -6.09
C PRO A 233 3.37 -16.20 -6.12
N ALA A 234 2.31 -16.04 -6.91
CA ALA A 234 1.56 -14.78 -6.99
C ALA A 234 0.72 -14.49 -5.74
N ASP A 235 0.39 -15.51 -4.92
CA ASP A 235 -0.42 -15.33 -3.72
C ASP A 235 0.35 -14.67 -2.58
N THR A 236 1.66 -14.89 -2.53
CA THR A 236 2.56 -14.40 -1.49
C THR A 236 3.48 -13.26 -1.95
N ALA A 237 3.42 -12.92 -3.24
CA ALA A 237 4.05 -11.72 -3.77
C ALA A 237 3.17 -10.49 -3.53
N VAL A 238 3.81 -9.32 -3.50
CA VAL A 238 3.14 -8.02 -3.34
C VAL A 238 3.59 -7.09 -4.47
N ALA A 239 2.62 -6.49 -5.16
CA ALA A 239 2.87 -5.61 -6.29
C ALA A 239 1.94 -4.40 -6.29
N ILE A 240 2.29 -3.36 -7.03
CA ILE A 240 1.45 -2.18 -7.20
C ILE A 240 0.34 -2.51 -8.21
N GLY A 241 -0.92 -2.40 -7.78
CA GLY A 241 -2.07 -2.51 -8.67
C GLY A 241 -2.30 -1.19 -9.42
N VAL A 242 -2.53 -1.29 -10.73
CA VAL A 242 -2.83 -0.15 -11.61
C VAL A 242 -4.00 -0.48 -12.52
N ARG A 243 -4.63 0.52 -13.13
CA ARG A 243 -5.67 0.26 -14.15
C ARG A 243 -5.09 -0.55 -15.30
N LYS A 244 -5.96 -1.27 -16.03
CA LYS A 244 -5.58 -1.91 -17.28
C LYS A 244 -4.97 -0.90 -18.24
N ASP A 245 -3.88 -1.30 -18.89
CA ASP A 245 -3.16 -0.49 -19.89
C ASP A 245 -2.72 0.89 -19.36
N TYR A 246 -2.42 1.01 -18.04
CA TYR A 246 -1.96 2.26 -17.46
C TYR A 246 -0.55 2.59 -17.97
N ASP A 247 -0.39 3.75 -18.56
CA ASP A 247 0.82 4.20 -19.28
C ASP A 247 2.09 4.31 -18.40
N LEU A 248 1.93 4.43 -17.07
CA LEU A 248 3.04 4.51 -16.12
C LEU A 248 3.45 3.15 -15.52
N THR A 249 2.78 2.06 -15.87
CA THR A 249 3.02 0.72 -15.26
C THR A 249 4.46 0.27 -15.41
N GLU A 250 5.01 0.39 -16.63
CA GLU A 250 6.40 0.00 -16.90
C GLU A 250 7.38 0.89 -16.15
N LYS A 251 7.16 2.21 -16.14
CA LYS A 251 8.02 3.14 -15.40
C LYS A 251 7.99 2.89 -13.89
N MET A 252 6.83 2.59 -13.32
CA MET A 252 6.72 2.16 -11.92
C MET A 252 7.50 0.87 -11.67
N SER A 253 7.40 -0.11 -12.57
CA SER A 253 8.14 -1.38 -12.48
C SER A 253 9.67 -1.14 -12.53
N GLU A 254 10.14 -0.25 -13.39
CA GLU A 254 11.55 0.13 -13.45
C GLU A 254 12.01 0.77 -12.13
N ILE A 255 11.23 1.66 -11.55
CA ILE A 255 11.53 2.27 -10.25
C ILE A 255 11.62 1.17 -9.16
N ILE A 256 10.66 0.25 -9.11
CA ILE A 256 10.68 -0.88 -8.16
C ILE A 256 11.96 -1.71 -8.30
N LYS A 257 12.42 -1.97 -9.52
CA LYS A 257 13.67 -2.72 -9.78
C LYS A 257 14.92 -2.02 -9.25
N THR A 258 14.91 -0.70 -9.10
CA THR A 258 16.04 0.04 -8.53
C THR A 258 16.19 -0.13 -7.02
N ILE A 259 15.13 -0.54 -6.33
CA ILE A 259 15.13 -0.76 -4.88
C ILE A 259 15.75 -2.14 -4.62
N SER A 260 16.97 -2.18 -4.09
CA SER A 260 17.67 -3.43 -3.80
C SER A 260 16.93 -4.27 -2.74
N GLU A 261 17.19 -5.57 -2.72
CA GLU A 261 16.64 -6.46 -1.70
C GLU A 261 17.04 -6.04 -0.28
N GLU A 262 18.31 -5.64 -0.10
CA GLU A 262 18.81 -5.11 1.18
C GLU A 262 18.01 -3.87 1.63
N GLU A 263 17.73 -2.95 0.71
CA GLU A 263 16.93 -1.76 1.00
C GLU A 263 15.49 -2.13 1.34
N ARG A 264 14.87 -3.06 0.62
CA ARG A 264 13.52 -3.56 0.90
C ARG A 264 13.42 -4.18 2.29
N MET A 265 14.39 -5.02 2.65
CA MET A 265 14.47 -5.62 3.99
C MET A 265 14.62 -4.53 5.06
N LYS A 266 15.53 -3.59 4.87
CA LYS A 266 15.72 -2.47 5.80
C LYS A 266 14.43 -1.65 6.00
N LEU A 267 13.73 -1.31 4.92
CA LEU A 267 12.45 -0.58 4.99
C LEU A 267 11.38 -1.37 5.76
N MET A 268 11.34 -2.69 5.58
CA MET A 268 10.42 -3.56 6.32
C MET A 268 10.78 -3.61 7.81
N ASP A 269 12.04 -3.78 8.16
CA ASP A 269 12.51 -3.78 9.55
C ASP A 269 12.22 -2.43 10.24
N GLU A 270 12.45 -1.33 9.55
CA GLU A 270 12.11 0.02 10.02
C GLU A 270 10.59 0.17 10.23
N ALA A 271 9.77 -0.35 9.31
CA ALA A 271 8.33 -0.33 9.45
C ALA A 271 7.86 -1.14 10.68
N ILE A 272 8.42 -2.33 10.91
CA ILE A 272 8.11 -3.13 12.10
C ILE A 272 8.50 -2.37 13.38
N ALA A 273 9.68 -1.71 13.40
CA ALA A 273 10.17 -0.99 14.57
C ALA A 273 9.38 0.30 14.88
N ASN A 274 8.86 0.97 13.85
CA ASN A 274 8.21 2.28 13.94
C ASN A 274 6.69 2.22 13.99
N GLN A 275 6.09 1.05 13.87
CA GLN A 275 4.64 0.90 13.93
C GLN A 275 4.07 1.43 15.27
N PRO A 276 2.88 2.03 15.29
CA PRO A 276 2.23 2.43 16.53
C PRO A 276 2.02 1.23 17.45
N SER A 277 2.36 1.38 18.75
CA SER A 277 2.02 0.37 19.73
C SER A 277 0.51 0.19 19.77
N GLN A 278 0.04 -1.03 19.61
CA GLN A 278 -1.38 -1.33 19.76
C GLN A 278 -1.72 -1.31 21.25
N GLN A 279 -2.52 -0.31 21.65
CA GLN A 279 -3.05 -0.21 23.00
C GLN A 279 -4.20 -1.18 23.20
#